data_80978f8f201b8f875e5b3b7c36bfb91e
#
_entry.id   80978f8f201b8f875e5b3b7c36bfb91e
#
_cell.length_a   1.000
_cell.length_b   1.000
_cell.length_c   1.000
_cell.angle_alpha   90.00
_cell.angle_beta   90.00
_cell.angle_gamma   90.00
#
_symmetry.space_group_name_H-M   'P 1'
#
loop_
_entity.id
_entity.type
_entity.pdbx_description
1 polymer ?
#
loop_
_entity_poly.entity_id
_entity_poly.type
_entity_poly.pdbx_seq_one_letter_code
_entity_poly.pdbx_strand_id
1 'polypeptide(L)'
;MNRRRFLKSSMAVAAVCGTSGVASLFSQAAFAEDAGIADGQTRRFDYAVLQAMAHDLARQPWGGAPRDLPPTLANLTPQAYNSIQYDANHSLWNNIEERKLDIQFFHVGMGFRRRVRMFSLDAATQQAREIHFRPELFKYNDAGVDTRQLEGQSDLGFAGFRVFKAPELARRDIVAFLGASYFRAVDSTYQYGLSARGLAVDTFTDTPEEFPDFTSFWFETVKGDATVFTVYALLDSPSITGAYKFTIHCQDTQVIMDVENHLYARKDIKQLGIAPMTSMFSCGNNERRMCDTIHPQIHDSDRLSMWLGNGEWICRPLNNPQKLQFNAFQDKNPRGFGLLQLDRDFSHYQDVMGWYNKRPSLWVEPRNQWGKGAVSLMEIPTTGETLDNIVCFWQPEKAVRAGDELNFRYRLYWSAQPPVSTPLARVLATRTGMGGFPEGWAPGEHYPDKWARRFAIDFVGGDLKAAAPRGIEPVITLSSGEAKQIEILYVEPFDGYRILFDWYPTSDSTDPVEMRLFLRCQGEAISETWLYQYFPPAPDKRNYIDDRIMK
;
A
#
# COMPACT_ATOMS: atom_id res chain seq x y z
N MET A 1 -8.42 14.73 -5.82
CA MET A 1 -8.86 13.71 -4.85
C MET A 1 -9.70 14.40 -3.78
N ASN A 2 -10.86 13.86 -3.47
CA ASN A 2 -11.68 14.50 -2.43
C ASN A 2 -11.04 14.14 -1.07
N ARG A 3 -10.58 15.16 -0.31
CA ARG A 3 -9.94 15.01 1.03
C ARG A 3 -10.73 14.10 1.99
N ARG A 4 -12.05 14.01 1.80
CA ARG A 4 -12.93 13.13 2.58
C ARG A 4 -12.58 11.64 2.48
N ARG A 5 -12.10 11.16 1.33
CA ARG A 5 -11.72 9.75 1.13
C ARG A 5 -10.37 9.42 1.73
N PHE A 6 -9.42 10.34 1.61
CA PHE A 6 -8.11 10.19 2.25
C PHE A 6 -8.23 9.95 3.77
N LEU A 7 -9.07 10.75 4.44
CA LEU A 7 -9.28 10.63 5.88
C LEU A 7 -10.09 9.39 6.29
N LYS A 8 -11.04 8.94 5.46
CA LYS A 8 -11.82 7.72 5.75
C LYS A 8 -10.95 6.46 5.72
N SER A 9 -10.04 6.35 4.76
CA SER A 9 -9.10 5.22 4.68
C SER A 9 -8.12 5.19 5.86
N SER A 10 -7.72 6.38 6.37
CA SER A 10 -6.82 6.49 7.53
C SER A 10 -7.54 6.23 8.87
N MET A 11 -8.86 6.46 8.96
CA MET A 11 -9.62 6.28 10.20
C MET A 11 -10.00 4.84 10.50
N ALA A 12 -10.13 3.96 9.50
CA ALA A 12 -10.46 2.55 9.74
C ALA A 12 -9.39 1.83 10.59
N VAL A 13 -8.17 2.38 10.62
CA VAL A 13 -7.03 1.86 11.38
C VAL A 13 -7.00 2.38 12.83
N ALA A 14 -7.57 3.56 13.11
CA ALA A 14 -7.52 4.17 14.45
C ALA A 14 -8.60 3.68 15.43
N ALA A 15 -9.61 2.92 14.98
CA ALA A 15 -10.79 2.60 15.78
C ALA A 15 -10.66 1.34 16.66
N VAL A 16 -9.53 0.62 16.65
CA VAL A 16 -9.38 -0.67 17.36
C VAL A 16 -8.66 -0.56 18.72
N CYS A 17 -8.10 0.60 19.09
CA CYS A 17 -7.39 0.75 20.36
C CYS A 17 -8.20 1.54 21.40
N GLY A 18 -9.09 0.86 22.09
CA GLY A 18 -9.80 1.39 23.25
C GLY A 18 -9.94 0.37 24.38
N THR A 19 -9.43 0.77 25.53
CA THR A 19 -9.66 0.29 26.92
C THR A 19 -8.80 -0.85 27.47
N SER A 20 -7.89 -0.50 28.35
CA SER A 20 -7.95 -0.88 29.78
C SER A 20 -6.84 -0.17 30.56
N GLY A 21 -7.24 0.61 31.58
CA GLY A 21 -6.35 1.31 32.47
C GLY A 21 -5.84 0.43 33.60
N VAL A 22 -4.59 0.64 33.99
CA VAL A 22 -4.13 0.51 35.38
C VAL A 22 -3.08 1.59 35.59
N ALA A 23 -3.37 2.49 36.51
CA ALA A 23 -2.43 3.48 37.00
C ALA A 23 -1.38 2.83 37.89
N SER A 24 -0.10 3.08 37.65
CA SER A 24 0.94 2.97 38.65
C SER A 24 1.87 4.18 38.60
N LEU A 25 1.87 4.91 39.68
CA LEU A 25 2.80 5.96 40.04
C LEU A 25 4.24 5.41 40.10
N PHE A 26 5.09 5.86 39.19
CA PHE A 26 6.52 5.91 39.45
C PHE A 26 7.14 7.18 38.86
N SER A 27 8.01 7.75 39.64
CA SER A 27 8.73 9.00 39.55
C SER A 27 9.17 9.40 38.16
N GLN A 28 8.91 10.64 37.80
CA GLN A 28 9.53 11.40 36.75
C GLN A 28 11.07 11.41 36.91
N ALA A 29 11.75 10.52 36.21
CA ALA A 29 13.08 10.81 35.74
C ALA A 29 12.86 11.39 34.34
N ALA A 30 13.05 12.70 34.21
CA ALA A 30 13.05 13.41 32.94
C ALA A 30 14.22 12.92 32.10
N PHE A 31 14.03 11.82 31.39
CA PHE A 31 14.90 11.41 30.29
C PHE A 31 14.32 12.01 29.02
N ALA A 32 15.19 12.67 28.31
CA ALA A 32 14.96 13.44 27.12
C ALA A 32 14.17 12.66 26.06
N GLU A 33 12.88 12.53 26.26
CA GLU A 33 11.92 12.42 25.21
C GLU A 33 12.21 13.60 24.31
N ASP A 34 12.98 13.35 23.23
CA ASP A 34 13.10 14.27 22.12
C ASP A 34 12.95 15.75 22.54
N ALA A 35 13.90 16.21 23.36
CA ALA A 35 13.86 17.60 23.83
C ALA A 35 13.94 18.47 22.60
N GLY A 36 12.78 19.07 22.21
CA GLY A 36 12.69 19.97 21.08
C GLY A 36 13.83 20.97 21.11
N ILE A 37 14.16 21.50 19.97
CA ILE A 37 15.11 22.60 19.87
C ILE A 37 14.36 23.85 20.22
N ALA A 38 14.80 24.60 21.25
CA ALA A 38 14.17 25.85 21.63
C ALA A 38 14.12 26.82 20.45
N ASP A 39 13.08 27.69 20.43
CA ASP A 39 12.87 28.63 19.33
C ASP A 39 14.14 29.46 19.08
N GLY A 40 14.54 29.54 17.80
CA GLY A 40 15.74 30.24 17.37
C GLY A 40 17.08 29.50 17.60
N GLN A 41 17.10 28.36 18.25
CA GLN A 41 18.29 27.51 18.42
C GLN A 41 18.44 26.50 17.30
N THR A 42 19.67 25.98 17.14
CA THR A 42 20.00 24.90 16.21
C THR A 42 20.73 23.78 16.93
N ARG A 43 20.63 22.57 16.39
CA ARG A 43 21.37 21.40 16.88
C ARG A 43 22.03 20.69 15.71
N ARG A 44 23.22 20.16 15.93
CA ARG A 44 23.88 19.32 14.92
C ARG A 44 23.04 18.07 14.64
N PHE A 45 22.86 17.77 13.36
CA PHE A 45 22.11 16.61 12.89
C PHE A 45 22.70 16.07 11.59
N ASP A 46 22.84 14.76 11.52
CA ASP A 46 23.10 13.96 10.33
C ASP A 46 22.45 12.58 10.50
N TYR A 47 22.55 11.72 9.50
CA TYR A 47 21.92 10.39 9.55
C TYR A 47 22.52 9.49 10.66
N ALA A 48 23.82 9.64 10.98
CA ALA A 48 24.45 8.88 12.06
C ALA A 48 23.89 9.32 13.44
N VAL A 49 23.62 10.61 13.62
CA VAL A 49 22.93 11.13 14.81
C VAL A 49 21.54 10.52 14.93
N LEU A 50 20.77 10.43 13.83
CA LEU A 50 19.45 9.82 13.86
C LEU A 50 19.50 8.33 14.20
N GLN A 51 20.48 7.59 13.66
CA GLN A 51 20.69 6.19 13.99
C GLN A 51 20.99 6.00 15.49
N ALA A 52 21.86 6.84 16.06
CA ALA A 52 22.13 6.83 17.48
C ALA A 52 20.89 7.15 18.32
N MET A 53 20.08 8.14 17.92
CA MET A 53 18.82 8.48 18.59
C MET A 53 17.87 7.28 18.59
N ALA A 54 17.65 6.62 17.45
CA ALA A 54 16.78 5.46 17.34
C ALA A 54 17.29 4.27 18.17
N HIS A 55 18.59 4.01 18.14
CA HIS A 55 19.22 2.95 18.94
C HIS A 55 19.07 3.20 20.44
N ASP A 56 19.31 4.43 20.91
CA ASP A 56 19.16 4.77 22.32
C ASP A 56 17.70 4.72 22.78
N LEU A 57 16.77 5.14 21.91
CA LEU A 57 15.34 5.07 22.17
C LEU A 57 14.86 3.62 22.31
N ALA A 58 15.42 2.67 21.54
CA ALA A 58 15.08 1.25 21.64
C ALA A 58 15.45 0.64 23.01
N ARG A 59 16.41 1.23 23.73
CA ARG A 59 16.85 0.77 25.06
C ARG A 59 15.96 1.30 26.20
N GLN A 60 15.07 2.22 25.89
CA GLN A 60 14.17 2.83 26.86
C GLN A 60 12.78 2.20 26.76
N PRO A 61 12.01 2.14 27.86
CA PRO A 61 10.60 1.80 27.78
C PRO A 61 9.87 2.75 26.83
N TRP A 62 8.95 2.20 26.05
CA TRP A 62 8.14 3.04 25.17
C TRP A 62 7.23 3.97 25.98
N GLY A 63 7.38 5.27 25.79
CA GLY A 63 6.63 6.32 26.48
C GLY A 63 5.56 6.99 25.60
N GLY A 64 5.45 6.56 24.35
CA GLY A 64 4.78 7.29 23.29
C GLY A 64 3.26 7.14 23.23
N ALA A 65 2.53 7.26 24.34
CA ALA A 65 1.07 7.38 24.26
C ALA A 65 0.66 8.66 23.49
N PRO A 66 -0.40 8.62 22.65
CA PRO A 66 -0.94 9.84 22.05
C PRO A 66 -1.28 10.87 23.13
N ARG A 67 -0.95 12.14 22.89
CA ARG A 67 -1.34 13.22 23.81
C ARG A 67 -2.84 13.52 23.69
N ASP A 68 -3.44 13.93 24.78
CA ASP A 68 -4.76 14.53 24.74
C ASP A 68 -4.69 15.89 24.04
N LEU A 69 -5.49 16.03 23.01
CA LEU A 69 -5.64 17.29 22.30
C LEU A 69 -6.69 18.17 22.99
N PRO A 70 -6.56 19.51 22.87
CA PRO A 70 -7.64 20.41 23.25
C PRO A 70 -8.97 19.95 22.65
N PRO A 71 -10.10 20.03 23.39
CA PRO A 71 -11.41 19.57 22.91
C PRO A 71 -11.82 20.18 21.56
N THR A 72 -11.43 21.41 21.28
CA THR A 72 -11.66 22.10 20.00
C THR A 72 -11.00 21.40 18.82
N LEU A 73 -9.93 20.62 19.04
CA LEU A 73 -9.24 19.83 18.00
C LEU A 73 -9.63 18.35 18.05
N ALA A 74 -9.78 17.78 19.25
CA ALA A 74 -10.07 16.36 19.43
C ALA A 74 -11.43 15.96 18.85
N ASN A 75 -12.41 16.87 18.90
CA ASN A 75 -13.80 16.63 18.50
C ASN A 75 -14.14 17.11 17.07
N LEU A 76 -13.14 17.44 16.26
CA LEU A 76 -13.36 17.88 14.89
C LEU A 76 -14.05 16.79 14.06
N THR A 77 -15.10 17.18 13.34
CA THR A 77 -15.66 16.31 12.30
C THR A 77 -14.70 16.21 11.12
N PRO A 78 -14.80 15.17 10.28
CA PRO A 78 -13.98 15.06 9.07
C PRO A 78 -14.11 16.28 8.14
N GLN A 79 -15.29 16.91 8.08
CA GLN A 79 -15.51 18.10 7.28
C GLN A 79 -14.79 19.31 7.88
N ALA A 80 -14.89 19.51 9.18
CA ALA A 80 -14.22 20.60 9.89
C ALA A 80 -12.70 20.45 9.80
N TYR A 81 -12.17 19.25 10.02
CA TYR A 81 -10.74 18.97 9.88
C TYR A 81 -10.23 19.26 8.46
N ASN A 82 -10.99 18.88 7.44
CA ASN A 82 -10.64 19.13 6.03
C ASN A 82 -10.69 20.61 5.64
N SER A 83 -11.39 21.45 6.38
CA SER A 83 -11.41 22.89 6.14
C SER A 83 -10.19 23.62 6.70
N ILE A 84 -9.43 23.00 7.61
CA ILE A 84 -8.14 23.52 8.08
C ILE A 84 -7.10 23.36 6.96
N GLN A 85 -6.50 24.45 6.54
CA GLN A 85 -5.51 24.48 5.48
C GLN A 85 -4.22 25.15 5.97
N TYR A 86 -3.08 24.56 5.61
CA TYR A 86 -1.79 25.22 5.82
C TYR A 86 -1.72 26.47 4.94
N ASP A 87 -1.23 27.58 5.47
CA ASP A 87 -1.05 28.78 4.66
C ASP A 87 0.20 28.63 3.78
N ALA A 88 0.01 28.61 2.45
CA ALA A 88 1.07 28.43 1.49
C ALA A 88 2.18 29.52 1.58
N ASN A 89 1.86 30.69 2.17
CA ASN A 89 2.87 31.72 2.42
C ASN A 89 3.89 31.33 3.50
N HIS A 90 3.59 30.30 4.28
CA HIS A 90 4.48 29.74 5.30
C HIS A 90 5.06 28.38 4.90
N SER A 91 4.87 27.94 3.64
CA SER A 91 5.44 26.68 3.16
C SER A 91 6.96 26.66 3.38
N LEU A 92 7.47 25.49 3.77
CA LEU A 92 8.92 25.31 3.83
C LEU A 92 9.50 25.51 2.43
N TRP A 93 10.59 26.32 2.34
CA TRP A 93 11.26 26.75 1.09
C TRP A 93 10.53 27.85 0.30
N ASN A 94 9.47 28.46 0.83
CA ASN A 94 8.74 29.54 0.14
C ASN A 94 9.62 30.77 -0.21
N ASN A 95 10.75 30.92 0.49
CA ASN A 95 11.74 32.00 0.28
C ASN A 95 12.79 31.67 -0.78
N ILE A 96 12.77 30.47 -1.38
CA ILE A 96 13.70 30.07 -2.43
C ILE A 96 13.12 30.52 -3.78
N GLU A 97 13.90 31.33 -4.52
CA GLU A 97 13.53 31.75 -5.87
C GLU A 97 13.51 30.55 -6.82
N GLU A 98 12.58 30.58 -7.79
CA GLU A 98 12.39 29.53 -8.81
C GLU A 98 12.20 28.11 -8.26
N ARG A 99 11.78 27.99 -6.99
CA ARG A 99 11.61 26.69 -6.36
C ARG A 99 10.65 25.79 -7.14
N LYS A 100 11.00 24.53 -7.26
CA LYS A 100 10.17 23.50 -7.87
C LYS A 100 9.34 22.71 -6.85
N LEU A 101 9.71 22.76 -5.57
CA LEU A 101 9.07 22.02 -4.50
C LEU A 101 8.68 22.94 -3.34
N ASP A 102 7.57 22.65 -2.71
CA ASP A 102 7.10 23.22 -1.45
C ASP A 102 6.64 22.13 -0.50
N ILE A 103 6.83 22.34 0.81
CA ILE A 103 6.31 21.45 1.85
C ILE A 103 5.34 22.21 2.74
N GLN A 104 4.21 21.60 3.00
CA GLN A 104 3.19 22.08 3.92
C GLN A 104 2.87 21.00 4.95
N PHE A 105 2.49 21.41 6.15
CA PHE A 105 2.24 20.49 7.25
C PHE A 105 0.74 20.25 7.47
N PHE A 106 0.42 19.07 7.99
CA PHE A 106 -0.94 18.74 8.43
C PHE A 106 -1.13 19.14 9.89
N HIS A 107 -2.30 19.71 10.19
CA HIS A 107 -2.69 20.04 11.54
C HIS A 107 -2.99 18.77 12.35
N VAL A 108 -2.65 18.74 13.64
CA VAL A 108 -3.18 17.72 14.55
C VAL A 108 -4.68 17.93 14.76
N GLY A 109 -5.43 16.88 15.02
CA GLY A 109 -6.88 16.97 15.27
C GLY A 109 -7.62 15.71 14.87
N MET A 110 -8.86 15.57 15.30
CA MET A 110 -9.71 14.42 15.05
C MET A 110 -9.01 13.10 15.50
N GLY A 111 -8.72 12.19 14.57
CA GLY A 111 -7.98 10.94 14.82
C GLY A 111 -6.45 11.10 14.81
N PHE A 112 -5.93 12.22 14.32
CA PHE A 112 -4.49 12.49 14.23
C PHE A 112 -4.01 13.16 15.52
N ARG A 113 -3.84 12.35 16.57
CA ARG A 113 -3.53 12.83 17.93
C ARG A 113 -2.04 12.77 18.26
N ARG A 114 -1.25 12.06 17.47
CA ARG A 114 0.18 12.00 17.70
C ARG A 114 0.85 13.27 17.20
N ARG A 115 1.64 13.89 18.07
CA ARG A 115 2.51 15.00 17.69
C ARG A 115 3.65 14.47 16.82
N VAL A 116 3.86 15.10 15.69
CA VAL A 116 5.02 14.88 14.82
C VAL A 116 5.84 16.17 14.79
N ARG A 117 7.14 16.09 15.10
CA ARG A 117 8.05 17.23 15.06
C ARG A 117 8.63 17.41 13.67
N MET A 118 8.76 18.64 13.25
CA MET A 118 9.31 19.02 11.93
C MET A 118 10.55 19.88 12.12
N PHE A 119 11.60 19.57 11.34
CA PHE A 119 12.88 20.27 11.42
C PHE A 119 13.34 20.65 10.02
N SER A 120 13.78 21.90 9.85
CA SER A 120 14.59 22.29 8.70
C SER A 120 16.05 21.94 8.96
N LEU A 121 16.72 21.37 7.96
CA LEU A 121 18.13 20.95 8.03
C LEU A 121 18.94 21.65 6.96
N ASP A 122 19.93 22.41 7.38
CA ASP A 122 20.97 22.90 6.49
C ASP A 122 22.01 21.80 6.29
N ALA A 123 21.99 21.16 5.11
CA ALA A 123 22.89 20.06 4.79
C ALA A 123 24.37 20.48 4.75
N ALA A 124 24.69 21.74 4.44
CA ALA A 124 26.05 22.22 4.38
C ALA A 124 26.69 22.40 5.76
N THR A 125 25.91 22.89 6.72
CA THR A 125 26.36 23.11 8.10
C THR A 125 25.97 21.99 9.05
N GLN A 126 25.12 21.06 8.62
CA GLN A 126 24.53 20.00 9.44
C GLN A 126 23.80 20.56 10.69
N GLN A 127 23.16 21.72 10.54
CA GLN A 127 22.39 22.35 11.61
C GLN A 127 20.89 22.18 11.36
N ALA A 128 20.21 21.54 12.29
CA ALA A 128 18.76 21.40 12.30
C ALA A 128 18.12 22.44 13.20
N ARG A 129 16.99 23.01 12.74
CA ARG A 129 16.15 23.94 13.49
C ARG A 129 14.73 23.38 13.53
N GLU A 130 14.11 23.35 14.71
CA GLU A 130 12.72 22.91 14.85
C GLU A 130 11.75 23.97 14.29
N ILE A 131 10.73 23.50 13.62
CA ILE A 131 9.61 24.29 13.12
C ILE A 131 8.48 24.13 14.13
N HIS A 132 8.32 25.12 15.00
CA HIS A 132 7.30 25.10 16.04
C HIS A 132 5.92 25.39 15.48
N PHE A 133 4.91 24.77 16.09
CA PHE A 133 3.52 25.06 15.78
C PHE A 133 3.18 26.51 16.19
N ARG A 134 2.46 27.19 15.32
CA ARG A 134 1.81 28.47 15.56
C ARG A 134 0.48 28.49 14.83
N PRO A 135 -0.61 29.00 15.45
CA PRO A 135 -1.93 29.02 14.81
C PRO A 135 -1.94 29.74 13.44
N GLU A 136 -1.10 30.77 13.27
CA GLU A 136 -1.00 31.58 12.06
C GLU A 136 -0.46 30.81 10.85
N LEU A 137 0.14 29.64 11.07
CA LEU A 137 0.57 28.74 9.98
C LEU A 137 -0.63 28.13 9.22
N PHE A 138 -1.85 28.25 9.78
CA PHE A 138 -3.05 27.61 9.23
C PHE A 138 -4.19 28.61 9.04
N LYS A 139 -4.99 28.33 8.01
CA LYS A 139 -6.29 28.95 7.77
C LYS A 139 -7.37 27.99 8.25
N TYR A 140 -8.14 28.41 9.28
CA TYR A 140 -9.12 27.53 9.92
C TYR A 140 -10.48 27.52 9.23
N ASN A 141 -10.74 28.51 8.36
CA ASN A 141 -11.98 28.61 7.57
C ASN A 141 -13.23 28.26 8.42
N ASP A 142 -14.03 27.29 7.96
CA ASP A 142 -15.27 26.83 8.62
C ASP A 142 -15.02 25.68 9.63
N ALA A 143 -13.80 25.55 10.18
CA ALA A 143 -13.47 24.46 11.10
C ALA A 143 -14.11 24.62 12.50
N GLY A 144 -14.57 25.82 12.85
CA GLY A 144 -15.14 26.10 14.17
C GLY A 144 -14.12 26.05 15.31
N VAL A 145 -12.82 26.19 15.00
CA VAL A 145 -11.73 26.18 15.98
C VAL A 145 -11.54 27.57 16.57
N ASP A 146 -11.56 27.68 17.90
CA ASP A 146 -11.14 28.90 18.61
C ASP A 146 -9.60 28.93 18.69
N THR A 147 -8.98 29.69 17.78
CA THR A 147 -7.52 29.79 17.68
C THR A 147 -6.85 30.39 18.90
N ARG A 148 -7.58 31.17 19.74
CA ARG A 148 -7.04 31.71 21.00
C ARG A 148 -6.67 30.63 22.00
N GLN A 149 -7.33 29.46 21.94
CA GLN A 149 -6.99 28.28 22.74
C GLN A 149 -5.69 27.61 22.31
N LEU A 150 -5.19 27.94 21.13
CA LEU A 150 -3.98 27.38 20.55
C LEU A 150 -2.76 28.32 20.69
N GLU A 151 -2.99 29.55 21.10
CA GLU A 151 -1.91 30.51 21.37
C GLU A 151 -0.98 30.00 22.47
N GLY A 152 0.33 30.14 22.27
CA GLY A 152 1.35 29.67 23.21
C GLY A 152 1.58 28.16 23.24
N GLN A 153 0.84 27.37 22.45
CA GLN A 153 1.02 25.91 22.34
C GLN A 153 2.07 25.53 21.26
N SER A 154 3.27 26.11 21.31
CA SER A 154 4.34 25.85 20.34
C SER A 154 4.73 24.37 20.24
N ASP A 155 4.47 23.59 21.29
CA ASP A 155 4.74 22.16 21.42
C ASP A 155 3.60 21.27 20.87
N LEU A 156 2.55 21.84 20.28
CA LEU A 156 1.45 21.07 19.71
C LEU A 156 1.93 20.18 18.54
N GLY A 157 2.92 20.65 17.77
CA GLY A 157 3.47 19.97 16.62
C GLY A 157 2.50 19.83 15.46
N PHE A 158 2.74 18.84 14.62
CA PHE A 158 1.99 18.62 13.39
C PHE A 158 1.54 17.15 13.31
N ALA A 159 0.67 16.81 12.35
CA ALA A 159 0.23 15.42 12.12
C ALA A 159 1.01 14.72 11.00
N GLY A 160 1.77 15.46 10.21
CA GLY A 160 2.49 14.98 9.05
C GLY A 160 2.75 16.11 8.06
N PHE A 161 3.17 15.75 6.84
CA PHE A 161 3.48 16.73 5.80
C PHE A 161 3.03 16.27 4.42
N ARG A 162 2.98 17.22 3.49
CA ARG A 162 2.73 16.99 2.07
C ARG A 162 3.64 17.85 1.20
N VAL A 163 3.94 17.35 0.01
CA VAL A 163 4.84 17.98 -0.94
C VAL A 163 4.05 18.45 -2.15
N PHE A 164 4.33 19.67 -2.59
CA PHE A 164 3.79 20.25 -3.81
C PHE A 164 4.90 20.43 -4.84
N LYS A 165 4.57 20.37 -6.11
CA LYS A 165 5.49 20.57 -7.23
C LYS A 165 4.98 21.66 -8.16
N ALA A 166 5.90 22.53 -8.62
CA ALA A 166 5.59 23.51 -9.63
C ALA A 166 5.05 22.90 -10.93
N PRO A 167 4.07 23.53 -11.63
CA PRO A 167 3.54 24.87 -11.34
C PRO A 167 2.45 24.92 -10.27
N GLU A 168 1.97 23.79 -9.76
CA GLU A 168 0.79 23.67 -8.89
C GLU A 168 1.16 23.71 -7.39
N LEU A 169 2.09 24.59 -6.98
CA LEU A 169 2.66 24.65 -5.61
C LEU A 169 1.66 24.83 -4.45
N ALA A 170 0.39 25.10 -4.72
CA ALA A 170 -0.61 25.28 -3.66
C ALA A 170 -1.90 24.46 -3.84
N ARG A 171 -2.02 23.71 -4.93
CA ARG A 171 -3.30 23.09 -5.31
C ARG A 171 -3.28 21.59 -5.30
N ARG A 172 -2.18 20.97 -5.75
CA ARG A 172 -2.06 19.53 -5.93
C ARG A 172 -0.78 19.03 -5.30
N ASP A 173 -0.94 18.39 -4.16
CA ASP A 173 0.15 17.66 -3.53
C ASP A 173 0.44 16.37 -4.28
N ILE A 174 1.72 16.00 -4.31
CA ILE A 174 2.23 14.82 -5.02
C ILE A 174 2.74 13.73 -4.09
N VAL A 175 3.03 14.08 -2.83
CA VAL A 175 3.46 13.16 -1.75
C VAL A 175 2.78 13.59 -0.47
N ALA A 176 2.36 12.63 0.34
CA ALA A 176 1.80 12.88 1.66
C ALA A 176 2.27 11.83 2.67
N PHE A 177 2.73 12.28 3.84
CA PHE A 177 3.00 11.47 5.02
C PHE A 177 2.00 11.89 6.09
N LEU A 178 1.10 11.02 6.50
CA LEU A 178 0.05 11.34 7.46
C LEU A 178 -0.48 10.10 8.17
N GLY A 179 -0.39 10.10 9.48
CA GLY A 179 -0.90 9.07 10.38
C GLY A 179 0.02 7.85 10.48
N ALA A 180 0.36 7.47 11.71
CA ALA A 180 1.32 6.41 11.99
C ALA A 180 2.58 6.54 11.11
N SER A 181 2.92 5.51 10.34
CA SER A 181 4.03 5.58 9.38
C SER A 181 3.56 5.48 7.92
N TYR A 182 2.31 5.85 7.63
CA TYR A 182 1.75 5.82 6.29
C TYR A 182 2.25 6.96 5.43
N PHE A 183 2.51 6.64 4.15
CA PHE A 183 2.80 7.64 3.13
C PHE A 183 2.30 7.20 1.76
N ARG A 184 2.05 8.18 0.90
CA ARG A 184 1.49 8.00 -0.43
C ARG A 184 2.18 8.95 -1.41
N ALA A 185 2.20 8.55 -2.69
CA ALA A 185 2.57 9.44 -3.76
C ALA A 185 1.65 9.23 -4.97
N VAL A 186 1.77 10.11 -5.96
CA VAL A 186 1.00 10.08 -7.19
C VAL A 186 1.88 9.82 -8.40
N ASP A 187 1.26 9.50 -9.53
CA ASP A 187 1.89 9.54 -10.86
C ASP A 187 1.46 10.82 -11.63
N SER A 188 1.65 10.83 -12.95
CA SER A 188 1.25 11.93 -13.83
C SER A 188 -0.24 12.29 -13.80
N THR A 189 -1.09 11.42 -13.25
CA THR A 189 -2.54 11.64 -13.16
C THR A 189 -2.95 12.44 -11.93
N TYR A 190 -2.03 12.66 -10.98
CA TYR A 190 -2.29 13.32 -9.70
C TYR A 190 -3.41 12.65 -8.87
N GLN A 191 -3.59 11.33 -9.02
CA GLN A 191 -4.50 10.55 -8.20
C GLN A 191 -3.72 9.75 -7.15
N TYR A 192 -4.18 9.79 -5.90
CA TYR A 192 -3.72 8.87 -4.87
C TYR A 192 -4.45 7.54 -5.00
N GLY A 193 -3.75 6.46 -4.80
CA GLY A 193 -4.28 5.10 -4.67
C GLY A 193 -3.80 4.47 -3.37
N LEU A 194 -3.11 3.36 -3.51
CA LEU A 194 -2.52 2.61 -2.40
C LEU A 194 -1.50 3.42 -1.59
N SER A 195 -1.26 2.95 -0.37
CA SER A 195 -0.28 3.52 0.57
C SER A 195 0.94 2.61 0.71
N ALA A 196 2.07 3.21 1.09
CA ALA A 196 3.16 2.52 1.76
C ALA A 196 3.13 2.82 3.27
N ARG A 197 3.83 2.02 4.05
CA ARG A 197 4.10 2.24 5.48
C ARG A 197 5.60 2.18 5.74
N GLY A 198 6.06 2.82 6.80
CA GLY A 198 7.43 2.63 7.28
C GLY A 198 7.70 1.17 7.63
N LEU A 199 6.82 0.57 8.43
CA LEU A 199 6.96 -0.79 8.91
C LEU A 199 5.60 -1.41 9.23
N ALA A 200 5.50 -2.75 9.16
CA ALA A 200 4.38 -3.53 9.67
C ALA A 200 4.85 -4.46 10.80
N VAL A 201 4.12 -4.52 11.89
CA VAL A 201 4.46 -5.33 13.07
C VAL A 201 3.25 -6.13 13.49
N ASP A 202 3.39 -7.46 13.52
CA ASP A 202 2.37 -8.41 13.96
C ASP A 202 1.03 -8.27 13.22
N THR A 203 1.06 -7.94 11.92
CA THR A 203 -0.13 -7.65 11.10
C THR A 203 -1.10 -8.82 10.98
N PHE A 204 -0.60 -10.05 11.02
CA PHE A 204 -1.42 -11.25 10.97
C PHE A 204 -0.91 -12.26 12.00
N THR A 205 -1.18 -11.97 13.26
CA THR A 205 -0.82 -12.84 14.39
C THR A 205 -2.00 -12.95 15.36
N ASP A 206 -1.83 -13.75 16.39
CA ASP A 206 -2.78 -13.86 17.51
C ASP A 206 -2.78 -12.66 18.46
N THR A 207 -1.86 -11.71 18.23
CA THR A 207 -1.78 -10.44 18.96
C THR A 207 -2.30 -9.30 18.08
N PRO A 208 -2.83 -8.21 18.67
CA PRO A 208 -3.21 -7.03 17.88
C PRO A 208 -2.04 -6.47 17.09
N GLU A 209 -2.31 -6.04 15.86
CA GLU A 209 -1.33 -5.36 15.01
C GLU A 209 -0.80 -4.10 15.71
N GLU A 210 0.53 -3.91 15.65
CA GLU A 210 1.19 -2.70 16.11
C GLU A 210 1.45 -1.76 14.93
N PHE A 211 1.13 -0.48 15.11
CA PHE A 211 1.32 0.56 14.10
C PHE A 211 2.44 1.50 14.55
N PRO A 212 3.68 1.30 14.07
CA PRO A 212 4.75 2.25 14.35
C PRO A 212 4.44 3.64 13.80
N ASP A 213 4.83 4.68 14.55
CA ASP A 213 4.65 6.08 14.17
C ASP A 213 5.96 6.71 13.71
N PHE A 214 5.91 7.53 12.66
CA PHE A 214 6.93 8.54 12.44
C PHE A 214 6.68 9.70 13.40
N THR A 215 7.63 9.94 14.30
CA THR A 215 7.51 10.94 15.37
C THR A 215 8.21 12.26 15.05
N SER A 216 9.17 12.23 14.14
CA SER A 216 9.94 13.42 13.75
C SER A 216 10.44 13.32 12.32
N PHE A 217 10.51 14.47 11.63
CA PHE A 217 11.06 14.60 10.27
C PHE A 217 12.05 15.75 10.18
N TRP A 218 13.16 15.53 9.45
CA TRP A 218 14.18 16.54 9.13
C TRP A 218 14.27 16.69 7.62
N PHE A 219 14.05 17.90 7.13
CA PHE A 219 14.03 18.23 5.71
C PHE A 219 15.31 18.97 5.32
N GLU A 220 16.13 18.38 4.45
CA GLU A 220 17.28 19.06 3.90
C GLU A 220 16.85 20.25 3.02
N THR A 221 17.51 21.39 3.18
CA THR A 221 17.29 22.55 2.31
C THR A 221 17.65 22.22 0.88
N VAL A 222 16.75 22.54 -0.04
CA VAL A 222 16.92 22.30 -1.47
C VAL A 222 17.48 23.54 -2.20
N LYS A 223 18.06 23.32 -3.39
CA LYS A 223 18.34 24.40 -4.34
C LYS A 223 17.08 24.74 -5.14
N GLY A 224 17.00 25.96 -5.72
CA GLY A 224 15.79 26.48 -6.32
C GLY A 224 15.12 25.59 -7.37
N ASP A 225 15.88 25.03 -8.28
CA ASP A 225 15.41 24.18 -9.37
C ASP A 225 15.33 22.67 -9.03
N ALA A 226 15.59 22.30 -7.77
CA ALA A 226 15.61 20.91 -7.36
C ALA A 226 14.23 20.25 -7.46
N THR A 227 14.20 19.05 -8.04
CA THR A 227 13.05 18.13 -8.04
C THR A 227 13.32 16.89 -7.20
N VAL A 228 14.44 16.85 -6.48
CA VAL A 228 14.87 15.80 -5.57
C VAL A 228 15.19 16.43 -4.23
N PHE A 229 14.73 15.81 -3.16
CA PHE A 229 15.04 16.23 -1.79
C PHE A 229 15.22 15.04 -0.86
N THR A 230 15.92 15.25 0.24
CA THR A 230 16.11 14.26 1.29
C THR A 230 15.29 14.65 2.52
N VAL A 231 14.61 13.67 3.09
CA VAL A 231 13.96 13.77 4.40
C VAL A 231 14.35 12.58 5.26
N TYR A 232 14.69 12.86 6.51
CA TYR A 232 14.95 11.84 7.51
C TYR A 232 13.75 11.70 8.42
N ALA A 233 13.50 10.50 8.95
CA ALA A 233 12.39 10.24 9.86
C ALA A 233 12.80 9.35 11.01
N LEU A 234 12.38 9.68 12.22
CA LEU A 234 12.45 8.82 13.41
C LEU A 234 11.16 8.03 13.52
N LEU A 235 11.27 6.71 13.56
CA LEU A 235 10.15 5.80 13.79
C LEU A 235 10.23 5.28 15.22
N ASP A 236 9.09 5.27 15.92
CA ASP A 236 8.96 4.72 17.28
C ASP A 236 7.67 3.92 17.46
N SER A 237 7.79 2.84 18.23
CA SER A 237 6.66 1.99 18.61
C SER A 237 7.00 1.12 19.84
N PRO A 238 6.02 0.44 20.45
CA PRO A 238 6.25 -0.43 21.60
C PRO A 238 7.32 -1.51 21.40
N SER A 239 7.50 -2.02 20.16
CA SER A 239 8.35 -3.15 19.88
C SER A 239 9.62 -2.82 19.09
N ILE A 240 9.68 -1.67 18.42
CA ILE A 240 10.80 -1.35 17.52
C ILE A 240 10.92 0.16 17.30
N THR A 241 12.15 0.61 17.11
CA THR A 241 12.47 1.96 16.66
C THR A 241 13.21 1.93 15.34
N GLY A 242 13.26 3.05 14.62
CA GLY A 242 13.95 3.10 13.34
C GLY A 242 14.41 4.49 12.94
N ALA A 243 15.59 4.53 12.32
CA ALA A 243 16.10 5.69 11.61
C ALA A 243 15.87 5.48 10.12
N TYR A 244 15.13 6.38 9.49
CA TYR A 244 14.79 6.34 8.06
C TYR A 244 15.41 7.51 7.33
N LYS A 245 15.88 7.24 6.11
CA LYS A 245 16.29 8.24 5.13
C LYS A 245 15.51 7.99 3.85
N PHE A 246 14.79 9.00 3.40
CA PHE A 246 14.08 9.02 2.13
C PHE A 246 14.77 10.01 1.19
N THR A 247 15.18 9.59 0.01
CA THR A 247 15.53 10.48 -1.10
C THR A 247 14.40 10.42 -2.11
N ILE A 248 13.66 11.51 -2.25
CA ILE A 248 12.41 11.57 -3.01
C ILE A 248 12.65 12.31 -4.31
N HIS A 249 12.42 11.62 -5.41
CA HIS A 249 12.56 12.13 -6.77
C HIS A 249 11.16 12.44 -7.32
N CYS A 250 10.85 13.71 -7.46
CA CYS A 250 9.55 14.21 -7.93
C CYS A 250 9.59 14.42 -9.45
N GLN A 251 9.47 13.34 -10.22
CA GLN A 251 9.42 13.38 -11.68
C GLN A 251 8.02 13.77 -12.18
N ASP A 252 7.86 14.07 -13.47
CA ASP A 252 6.58 14.47 -14.04
C ASP A 252 5.62 13.28 -14.21
N THR A 253 6.17 12.10 -14.44
CA THR A 253 5.39 10.89 -14.70
C THR A 253 5.29 9.94 -13.52
N GLN A 254 6.10 10.14 -12.48
CA GLN A 254 6.20 9.23 -11.34
C GLN A 254 6.88 9.90 -10.14
N VAL A 255 6.66 9.34 -8.97
CA VAL A 255 7.46 9.64 -7.79
C VAL A 255 8.28 8.40 -7.44
N ILE A 256 9.59 8.59 -7.27
CA ILE A 256 10.52 7.54 -6.85
C ILE A 256 11.05 7.89 -5.46
N MET A 257 11.08 6.93 -4.55
CA MET A 257 11.66 7.10 -3.22
C MET A 257 12.75 6.05 -2.97
N ASP A 258 13.99 6.49 -2.82
CA ASP A 258 15.03 5.65 -2.23
C ASP A 258 14.86 5.66 -0.72
N VAL A 259 14.68 4.48 -0.14
CA VAL A 259 14.50 4.31 1.30
C VAL A 259 15.66 3.51 1.86
N GLU A 260 16.28 4.06 2.89
CA GLU A 260 17.25 3.38 3.73
C GLU A 260 16.75 3.42 5.17
N ASN A 261 16.74 2.29 5.86
CA ASN A 261 16.39 2.25 7.27
C ASN A 261 17.38 1.44 8.10
N HIS A 262 17.51 1.86 9.36
CA HIS A 262 18.16 1.10 10.41
C HIS A 262 17.16 0.90 11.53
N LEU A 263 16.85 -0.35 11.85
CA LEU A 263 15.80 -0.75 12.78
C LEU A 263 16.42 -1.39 14.02
N TYR A 264 15.89 -1.07 15.19
CA TYR A 264 16.38 -1.52 16.49
C TYR A 264 15.22 -2.12 17.29
N ALA A 265 15.24 -3.44 17.49
CA ALA A 265 14.17 -4.15 18.17
C ALA A 265 14.22 -3.91 19.69
N ARG A 266 13.13 -3.36 20.23
CA ARG A 266 12.92 -3.15 21.67
C ARG A 266 12.42 -4.44 22.34
N LYS A 267 11.66 -5.25 21.60
CA LYS A 267 11.07 -6.52 22.04
C LYS A 267 11.15 -7.57 20.94
N ASP A 268 10.87 -8.81 21.31
CA ASP A 268 10.61 -9.87 20.32
C ASP A 268 9.41 -9.52 19.46
N ILE A 269 9.52 -9.73 18.15
CA ILE A 269 8.46 -9.49 17.16
C ILE A 269 8.19 -10.80 16.44
N LYS A 270 6.93 -11.24 16.43
CA LYS A 270 6.52 -12.48 15.77
C LYS A 270 6.55 -12.35 14.25
N GLN A 271 6.09 -11.22 13.74
CA GLN A 271 6.03 -10.95 12.31
C GLN A 271 6.45 -9.52 12.02
N LEU A 272 7.58 -9.37 11.34
CA LEU A 272 8.06 -8.08 10.86
C LEU A 272 7.82 -7.97 9.35
N GLY A 273 7.13 -6.92 8.92
CA GLY A 273 6.89 -6.61 7.52
C GLY A 273 7.71 -5.43 7.04
N ILE A 274 8.54 -5.67 6.03
CA ILE A 274 9.43 -4.68 5.40
C ILE A 274 8.78 -4.16 4.11
N ALA A 275 8.92 -2.85 3.85
CA ALA A 275 8.32 -2.16 2.72
C ALA A 275 6.81 -2.47 2.55
N PRO A 276 6.00 -2.28 3.60
CA PRO A 276 4.60 -2.64 3.54
C PRO A 276 3.82 -1.74 2.58
N MET A 277 2.89 -2.34 1.87
CA MET A 277 1.90 -1.67 1.01
C MET A 277 0.51 -1.98 1.53
N THR A 278 -0.37 -1.01 1.46
CA THR A 278 -1.78 -1.15 1.84
C THR A 278 -2.65 -0.65 0.70
N SER A 279 -3.59 -1.47 0.25
CA SER A 279 -4.44 -1.21 -0.90
C SER A 279 -5.88 -1.66 -0.66
N MET A 280 -6.73 -1.51 -1.67
CA MET A 280 -8.14 -1.90 -1.61
C MET A 280 -8.51 -2.70 -2.86
N PHE A 281 -9.24 -3.81 -2.64
CA PHE A 281 -9.90 -4.59 -3.67
C PHE A 281 -11.28 -5.02 -3.18
N SER A 282 -12.33 -4.43 -3.72
CA SER A 282 -13.71 -4.77 -3.42
C SER A 282 -14.24 -5.79 -4.42
N CYS A 283 -14.14 -5.49 -5.72
CA CYS A 283 -14.50 -6.40 -6.78
C CYS A 283 -13.75 -6.11 -8.09
N GLY A 284 -13.66 -7.13 -8.93
CA GLY A 284 -13.01 -7.08 -10.24
C GLY A 284 -13.53 -8.15 -11.20
N ASN A 285 -12.92 -8.29 -12.36
CA ASN A 285 -13.33 -9.28 -13.37
C ASN A 285 -13.23 -10.74 -12.89
N ASN A 286 -12.33 -11.01 -11.95
CA ASN A 286 -12.08 -12.33 -11.36
C ASN A 286 -12.91 -12.61 -10.10
N GLU A 287 -13.36 -11.56 -9.40
CA GLU A 287 -14.17 -11.68 -8.17
C GLU A 287 -15.30 -10.65 -8.19
N ARG A 288 -16.50 -11.11 -8.44
CA ARG A 288 -17.66 -10.25 -8.71
C ARG A 288 -18.70 -10.22 -7.58
N ARG A 289 -18.46 -10.90 -6.48
CA ARG A 289 -19.43 -11.03 -5.38
C ARG A 289 -19.94 -9.70 -4.84
N MET A 290 -19.06 -8.68 -4.83
CA MET A 290 -19.37 -7.32 -4.32
C MET A 290 -19.56 -6.29 -5.43
N CYS A 291 -19.78 -6.72 -6.69
CA CYS A 291 -20.00 -5.85 -7.86
C CYS A 291 -21.47 -5.47 -8.08
N ASP A 292 -22.31 -5.51 -7.08
CA ASP A 292 -23.72 -5.06 -7.18
C ASP A 292 -23.82 -3.54 -7.04
N THR A 293 -23.16 -2.83 -7.97
CA THR A 293 -23.13 -1.38 -8.11
C THR A 293 -23.07 -1.00 -9.58
N ILE A 294 -23.11 0.30 -9.88
CA ILE A 294 -22.92 0.80 -11.26
C ILE A 294 -21.48 0.65 -11.76
N HIS A 295 -20.55 0.34 -10.87
CA HIS A 295 -19.14 0.20 -11.17
C HIS A 295 -18.80 -1.26 -11.48
N PRO A 296 -18.35 -1.60 -12.71
CA PRO A 296 -17.95 -2.98 -13.05
C PRO A 296 -16.80 -3.50 -12.20
N GLN A 297 -15.87 -2.62 -11.81
CA GLN A 297 -14.73 -2.94 -10.94
C GLN A 297 -14.51 -1.82 -9.91
N ILE A 298 -14.07 -2.20 -8.70
CA ILE A 298 -13.75 -1.27 -7.61
C ILE A 298 -12.48 -1.78 -6.93
N HIS A 299 -11.33 -1.20 -7.27
CA HIS A 299 -10.06 -1.54 -6.65
C HIS A 299 -8.98 -0.47 -6.88
N ASP A 300 -8.04 -0.37 -5.95
CA ASP A 300 -6.83 0.47 -6.06
C ASP A 300 -5.67 -0.29 -6.70
N SER A 301 -5.70 -1.61 -6.61
CA SER A 301 -4.76 -2.52 -7.26
C SER A 301 -5.51 -3.74 -7.77
N ASP A 302 -5.13 -4.25 -8.93
CA ASP A 302 -5.73 -5.44 -9.54
C ASP A 302 -4.94 -6.73 -9.23
N ARG A 303 -3.65 -6.61 -8.92
CA ARG A 303 -2.77 -7.77 -8.70
C ARG A 303 -1.57 -7.48 -7.82
N LEU A 304 -1.03 -8.53 -7.22
CA LEU A 304 0.34 -8.60 -6.75
C LEU A 304 1.20 -9.16 -7.87
N SER A 305 2.28 -8.46 -8.22
CA SER A 305 3.32 -8.95 -9.14
C SER A 305 4.61 -9.17 -8.36
N MET A 306 5.32 -10.27 -8.66
CA MET A 306 6.58 -10.63 -7.99
C MET A 306 7.62 -11.04 -9.02
N TRP A 307 8.82 -10.50 -8.87
CA TRP A 307 10.02 -10.93 -9.57
C TRP A 307 10.93 -11.62 -8.57
N LEU A 308 10.93 -12.93 -8.58
CA LEU A 308 11.63 -13.75 -7.59
C LEU A 308 13.14 -13.73 -7.76
N GLY A 309 13.86 -14.09 -6.71
CA GLY A 309 15.32 -14.19 -6.72
C GLY A 309 15.86 -15.17 -7.75
N ASN A 310 15.13 -16.26 -8.06
CA ASN A 310 15.44 -17.23 -9.09
C ASN A 310 15.17 -16.73 -10.53
N GLY A 311 14.51 -15.58 -10.69
CA GLY A 311 14.17 -14.97 -11.99
C GLY A 311 12.75 -15.25 -12.48
N GLU A 312 11.96 -16.10 -11.82
CA GLU A 312 10.55 -16.31 -12.15
C GLU A 312 9.73 -15.04 -11.91
N TRP A 313 8.79 -14.76 -12.81
CA TRP A 313 7.79 -13.73 -12.65
C TRP A 313 6.44 -14.35 -12.30
N ILE A 314 5.78 -13.78 -11.33
CA ILE A 314 4.47 -14.24 -10.86
C ILE A 314 3.47 -13.10 -10.91
N CYS A 315 2.29 -13.40 -11.47
CA CYS A 315 1.09 -12.58 -11.41
C CYS A 315 0.07 -13.25 -10.49
N ARG A 316 -0.28 -12.59 -9.41
CA ARG A 316 -1.31 -13.05 -8.45
C ARG A 316 -2.45 -12.02 -8.42
N PRO A 317 -3.54 -12.22 -9.20
CA PRO A 317 -4.73 -11.37 -9.11
C PRO A 317 -5.25 -11.31 -7.68
N LEU A 318 -5.66 -10.11 -7.23
CA LEU A 318 -6.21 -9.91 -5.90
C LEU A 318 -7.65 -10.43 -5.80
N ASN A 319 -8.06 -10.78 -4.59
CA ASN A 319 -9.39 -11.23 -4.25
C ASN A 319 -10.00 -10.42 -3.10
N ASN A 320 -11.33 -10.49 -2.99
CA ASN A 320 -12.08 -10.12 -1.81
C ASN A 320 -12.69 -11.39 -1.23
N PRO A 321 -11.98 -12.16 -0.39
CA PRO A 321 -12.43 -13.45 0.11
C PRO A 321 -13.57 -13.30 1.12
N GLN A 322 -14.29 -14.39 1.40
CA GLN A 322 -15.31 -14.40 2.44
C GLN A 322 -14.74 -14.54 3.86
N LYS A 323 -13.51 -15.00 3.97
CA LYS A 323 -12.74 -15.12 5.22
C LYS A 323 -11.35 -14.55 5.00
N LEU A 324 -10.79 -13.98 6.05
CA LEU A 324 -9.41 -13.48 6.03
C LEU A 324 -8.46 -14.54 5.46
N GLN A 325 -7.65 -14.13 4.49
CA GLN A 325 -6.60 -14.95 3.89
C GLN A 325 -5.23 -14.34 4.14
N PHE A 326 -4.26 -15.20 4.38
CA PHE A 326 -2.87 -14.85 4.48
C PHE A 326 -2.05 -15.82 3.63
N ASN A 327 -1.38 -15.31 2.62
CA ASN A 327 -0.56 -16.08 1.69
C ASN A 327 0.89 -15.61 1.78
N ALA A 328 1.83 -16.55 1.92
CA ALA A 328 3.26 -16.25 2.00
C ALA A 328 4.00 -16.95 0.85
N PHE A 329 4.51 -16.15 -0.09
CA PHE A 329 5.25 -16.63 -1.25
C PHE A 329 6.74 -16.66 -0.92
N GLN A 330 7.26 -17.85 -0.63
CA GLN A 330 8.64 -18.07 -0.21
C GLN A 330 9.64 -17.68 -1.29
N ASP A 331 10.67 -16.92 -0.91
CA ASP A 331 11.72 -16.50 -1.83
C ASP A 331 13.04 -16.24 -1.07
N LYS A 332 14.09 -16.02 -1.85
CA LYS A 332 15.41 -15.61 -1.36
C LYS A 332 15.92 -14.46 -2.20
N ASN A 333 16.16 -13.32 -1.58
CA ASN A 333 16.61 -12.10 -2.25
C ASN A 333 15.68 -11.72 -3.42
N PRO A 334 14.43 -11.34 -3.15
CA PRO A 334 13.49 -10.94 -4.18
C PRO A 334 14.10 -9.81 -5.01
N ARG A 335 13.88 -9.86 -6.33
CA ARG A 335 14.33 -8.79 -7.24
C ARG A 335 13.35 -7.62 -7.25
N GLY A 336 12.08 -7.89 -6.95
CA GLY A 336 11.06 -6.88 -6.78
C GLY A 336 9.68 -7.47 -6.58
N PHE A 337 8.77 -6.66 -6.03
CA PHE A 337 7.36 -7.01 -5.91
C PHE A 337 6.51 -5.74 -5.82
N GLY A 338 5.24 -5.82 -6.15
CA GLY A 338 4.39 -4.64 -6.09
C GLY A 338 2.90 -4.94 -6.22
N LEU A 339 2.10 -4.06 -5.68
CA LEU A 339 0.66 -4.00 -5.90
C LEU A 339 0.40 -3.06 -7.08
N LEU A 340 -0.13 -3.62 -8.17
CA LEU A 340 -0.24 -2.93 -9.44
C LEU A 340 -1.70 -2.66 -9.81
N GLN A 341 -1.93 -1.52 -10.45
CA GLN A 341 -3.19 -1.11 -11.06
C GLN A 341 -2.95 -0.96 -12.57
N LEU A 342 -3.03 -2.07 -13.31
CA LEU A 342 -2.67 -2.12 -14.72
C LEU A 342 -3.87 -1.94 -15.66
N ASP A 343 -5.09 -2.21 -15.21
CA ASP A 343 -6.30 -1.90 -15.94
C ASP A 343 -6.58 -0.40 -15.86
N ARG A 344 -6.42 0.30 -16.98
CA ARG A 344 -6.51 1.76 -17.09
C ARG A 344 -7.70 2.24 -17.91
N ASP A 345 -8.57 1.32 -18.35
CA ASP A 345 -9.74 1.69 -19.14
C ASP A 345 -10.84 2.23 -18.22
N PHE A 346 -11.27 3.48 -18.48
CA PHE A 346 -12.37 4.08 -17.73
C PHE A 346 -13.66 3.26 -17.80
N SER A 347 -13.94 2.63 -18.97
CA SER A 347 -15.15 1.83 -19.17
C SER A 347 -15.27 0.66 -18.20
N HIS A 348 -14.15 0.17 -17.68
CA HIS A 348 -14.09 -0.93 -16.72
C HIS A 348 -14.40 -0.49 -15.28
N TYR A 349 -14.46 0.81 -14.99
CA TYR A 349 -14.72 1.34 -13.64
C TYR A 349 -15.96 2.23 -13.58
N GLN A 350 -16.20 3.03 -14.60
CA GLN A 350 -17.30 4.02 -14.64
C GLN A 350 -17.31 4.95 -13.41
N ASP A 351 -16.13 5.24 -12.84
CA ASP A 351 -16.00 6.00 -11.60
C ASP A 351 -15.41 7.40 -11.85
N VAL A 352 -16.25 8.42 -11.68
CA VAL A 352 -15.88 9.84 -11.79
C VAL A 352 -15.57 10.50 -10.45
N MET A 353 -15.64 9.77 -9.35
CA MET A 353 -15.41 10.29 -8.00
C MET A 353 -14.02 9.91 -7.46
N GLY A 354 -13.64 8.67 -7.59
CA GLY A 354 -12.38 8.12 -7.09
C GLY A 354 -11.33 7.90 -8.17
N TRP A 355 -11.74 7.87 -9.45
CA TRP A 355 -10.87 7.71 -10.61
C TRP A 355 -9.92 6.49 -10.47
N TYR A 356 -10.49 5.30 -10.19
CA TYR A 356 -9.70 4.08 -10.00
C TYR A 356 -8.78 3.77 -11.18
N ASN A 357 -9.22 4.04 -12.41
CA ASN A 357 -8.42 3.85 -13.62
C ASN A 357 -7.16 4.75 -13.69
N LYS A 358 -7.08 5.78 -12.84
CA LYS A 358 -5.95 6.73 -12.79
C LYS A 358 -5.04 6.54 -11.57
N ARG A 359 -5.34 5.59 -10.68
CA ARG A 359 -4.55 5.38 -9.47
C ARG A 359 -3.21 4.72 -9.79
N PRO A 360 -2.10 5.12 -9.14
CA PRO A 360 -0.79 4.57 -9.44
C PRO A 360 -0.63 3.14 -8.93
N SER A 361 0.25 2.41 -9.57
CA SER A 361 0.87 1.20 -9.02
C SER A 361 1.97 1.57 -8.04
N LEU A 362 2.34 0.63 -7.15
CA LEU A 362 3.51 0.74 -6.31
C LEU A 362 4.39 -0.51 -6.48
N TRP A 363 5.64 -0.29 -6.88
CA TRP A 363 6.66 -1.32 -7.01
C TRP A 363 7.77 -1.12 -5.99
N VAL A 364 8.17 -2.20 -5.33
CA VAL A 364 9.29 -2.26 -4.37
C VAL A 364 10.46 -2.96 -5.03
N GLU A 365 11.62 -2.31 -5.08
CA GLU A 365 12.87 -2.87 -5.59
C GLU A 365 13.90 -2.92 -4.44
N PRO A 366 14.24 -4.09 -3.90
CA PRO A 366 15.32 -4.24 -2.93
C PRO A 366 16.66 -3.73 -3.47
N ARG A 367 17.42 -3.00 -2.64
CA ARG A 367 18.72 -2.43 -2.99
C ARG A 367 19.88 -3.03 -2.20
N ASN A 368 19.59 -3.96 -1.31
CA ASN A 368 20.56 -4.84 -0.66
C ASN A 368 19.98 -6.25 -0.59
N GLN A 369 20.77 -7.20 -0.12
CA GLN A 369 20.30 -8.57 0.04
C GLN A 369 19.38 -8.67 1.25
N TRP A 370 18.15 -9.17 1.03
CA TRP A 370 17.15 -9.35 2.08
C TRP A 370 17.13 -10.77 2.67
N GLY A 371 17.91 -11.68 2.08
CA GLY A 371 18.02 -13.05 2.55
C GLY A 371 16.81 -13.91 2.18
N LYS A 372 16.56 -14.94 2.98
CA LYS A 372 15.36 -15.78 2.87
C LYS A 372 14.18 -15.14 3.59
N GLY A 373 13.00 -15.36 3.05
CA GLY A 373 11.75 -14.87 3.59
C GLY A 373 10.57 -15.15 2.65
N ALA A 374 9.56 -14.32 2.72
CA ALA A 374 8.39 -14.42 1.86
C ALA A 374 7.83 -13.04 1.51
N VAL A 375 7.30 -12.90 0.31
CA VAL A 375 6.33 -11.85 0.01
C VAL A 375 5.00 -12.31 0.60
N SER A 376 4.52 -11.59 1.60
CA SER A 376 3.28 -11.92 2.32
C SER A 376 2.14 -11.04 1.84
N LEU A 377 1.00 -11.65 1.55
CA LEU A 377 -0.22 -11.00 1.09
C LEU A 377 -1.36 -11.33 2.05
N MET A 378 -1.99 -10.31 2.60
CA MET A 378 -3.20 -10.41 3.41
C MET A 378 -4.38 -9.83 2.65
N GLU A 379 -5.47 -10.58 2.54
CA GLU A 379 -6.73 -10.19 1.91
C GLU A 379 -7.84 -10.30 2.95
N ILE A 380 -8.41 -9.16 3.34
CA ILE A 380 -9.44 -9.02 4.37
C ILE A 380 -10.81 -8.94 3.68
N PRO A 381 -11.84 -9.65 4.14
CA PRO A 381 -13.19 -9.48 3.61
C PRO A 381 -13.66 -8.02 3.74
N THR A 382 -14.21 -7.46 2.66
CA THR A 382 -14.84 -6.14 2.69
C THR A 382 -16.16 -6.12 1.94
N THR A 383 -17.06 -5.25 2.39
CA THR A 383 -18.36 -5.00 1.73
C THR A 383 -18.36 -3.70 0.92
N GLY A 384 -17.23 -3.01 0.85
CA GLY A 384 -17.13 -1.74 0.13
C GLY A 384 -15.71 -1.18 0.05
N GLU A 385 -15.62 -0.01 -0.54
CA GLU A 385 -14.35 0.67 -0.88
C GLU A 385 -13.69 1.44 0.27
N THR A 386 -14.31 1.50 1.44
CA THR A 386 -13.84 2.34 2.55
C THR A 386 -12.74 1.72 3.39
N LEU A 387 -12.58 0.39 3.31
CA LEU A 387 -11.55 -0.36 4.00
C LEU A 387 -10.40 -0.66 3.03
N ASP A 388 -9.18 -0.27 3.39
CA ASP A 388 -7.96 -0.76 2.74
C ASP A 388 -7.76 -2.23 3.17
N ASN A 389 -8.34 -3.15 2.42
CA ASN A 389 -8.46 -4.57 2.78
C ASN A 389 -7.32 -5.45 2.26
N ILE A 390 -6.32 -4.87 1.62
CA ILE A 390 -5.15 -5.56 1.07
C ILE A 390 -3.90 -5.05 1.76
N VAL A 391 -3.09 -5.97 2.30
CA VAL A 391 -1.76 -5.66 2.86
C VAL A 391 -0.73 -6.59 2.25
N CYS A 392 0.40 -6.03 1.80
CA CYS A 392 1.51 -6.81 1.24
C CYS A 392 2.84 -6.29 1.77
N PHE A 393 3.75 -7.19 2.13
CA PHE A 393 5.09 -6.84 2.64
C PHE A 393 6.08 -7.99 2.46
N TRP A 394 7.37 -7.69 2.56
CA TRP A 394 8.38 -8.72 2.72
C TRP A 394 8.50 -9.11 4.19
N GLN A 395 8.41 -10.40 4.47
CA GLN A 395 8.60 -10.98 5.79
C GLN A 395 9.91 -11.76 5.82
N PRO A 396 10.94 -11.31 6.56
CA PRO A 396 12.15 -12.10 6.77
C PRO A 396 11.86 -13.45 7.43
N GLU A 397 12.58 -14.51 7.02
CA GLU A 397 12.44 -15.85 7.62
C GLU A 397 12.89 -15.87 9.09
N LYS A 398 13.94 -15.09 9.40
CA LYS A 398 14.47 -15.01 10.77
C LYS A 398 13.54 -14.21 11.66
N ALA A 399 13.10 -14.82 12.77
CA ALA A 399 12.37 -14.11 13.81
C ALA A 399 13.22 -12.99 14.43
N VAL A 400 12.60 -11.86 14.73
CA VAL A 400 13.27 -10.70 15.33
C VAL A 400 13.23 -10.82 16.86
N ARG A 401 14.38 -10.64 17.49
CA ARG A 401 14.53 -10.68 18.95
C ARG A 401 14.87 -9.30 19.50
N ALA A 402 14.52 -9.09 20.75
CA ALA A 402 14.94 -7.89 21.48
C ALA A 402 16.44 -7.67 21.35
N GLY A 403 16.87 -6.47 20.98
CA GLY A 403 18.27 -6.12 20.76
C GLY A 403 18.79 -6.41 19.35
N ASP A 404 18.00 -7.04 18.46
CA ASP A 404 18.40 -7.20 17.06
C ASP A 404 18.45 -5.83 16.36
N GLU A 405 19.46 -5.70 15.50
CA GLU A 405 19.65 -4.56 14.60
C GLU A 405 19.51 -5.05 13.16
N LEU A 406 18.69 -4.36 12.38
CA LEU A 406 18.36 -4.72 11.01
C LEU A 406 18.53 -3.50 10.10
N ASN A 407 18.93 -3.72 8.86
CA ASN A 407 18.91 -2.65 7.87
C ASN A 407 18.38 -3.15 6.54
N PHE A 408 17.56 -2.30 5.91
CA PHE A 408 17.01 -2.54 4.59
C PHE A 408 17.17 -1.31 3.73
N ARG A 409 17.53 -1.53 2.47
CA ARG A 409 17.55 -0.51 1.45
C ARG A 409 16.67 -0.97 0.31
N TYR A 410 15.79 -0.08 -0.16
CA TYR A 410 14.89 -0.36 -1.26
C TYR A 410 14.47 0.91 -1.96
N ARG A 411 13.95 0.75 -3.16
CA ARG A 411 13.39 1.83 -3.96
C ARG A 411 11.92 1.55 -4.21
N LEU A 412 11.12 2.58 -4.04
CA LEU A 412 9.68 2.59 -4.30
C LEU A 412 9.41 3.41 -5.55
N TYR A 413 8.52 2.87 -6.41
CA TYR A 413 8.10 3.56 -7.62
C TYR A 413 6.57 3.69 -7.59
N TRP A 414 6.07 4.92 -7.46
CA TRP A 414 4.68 5.24 -7.74
C TRP A 414 4.55 5.67 -9.19
N SER A 415 3.96 4.83 -10.02
CA SER A 415 3.88 5.02 -11.47
C SER A 415 2.69 4.27 -12.07
N ALA A 416 2.33 4.62 -13.30
CA ALA A 416 1.27 3.91 -14.03
C ALA A 416 1.66 2.46 -14.36
N GLN A 417 2.96 2.22 -14.62
CA GLN A 417 3.52 0.91 -14.94
C GLN A 417 4.73 0.65 -14.03
N PRO A 418 5.02 -0.61 -13.67
CA PRO A 418 6.23 -0.92 -12.91
C PRO A 418 7.48 -0.56 -13.75
N PRO A 419 8.62 -0.26 -13.09
CA PRO A 419 9.85 0.16 -13.78
C PRO A 419 10.48 -0.97 -14.61
N VAL A 420 10.08 -2.19 -14.34
CA VAL A 420 10.55 -3.41 -15.00
C VAL A 420 9.35 -4.31 -15.32
N SER A 421 9.47 -5.07 -16.39
CA SER A 421 8.47 -6.07 -16.78
C SER A 421 9.16 -7.34 -17.22
N THR A 422 8.44 -8.45 -17.19
CA THR A 422 8.94 -9.71 -17.76
C THR A 422 9.21 -9.56 -19.27
N PRO A 423 10.30 -10.12 -19.80
CA PRO A 423 10.48 -10.26 -21.23
C PRO A 423 9.56 -11.32 -21.86
N LEU A 424 8.97 -12.17 -21.02
CA LEU A 424 8.03 -13.21 -21.43
C LEU A 424 6.61 -12.62 -21.61
N ALA A 425 5.69 -13.42 -22.08
CA ALA A 425 4.28 -13.04 -22.11
C ALA A 425 3.76 -12.77 -20.69
N ARG A 426 2.97 -11.71 -20.54
CA ARG A 426 2.38 -11.32 -19.26
C ARG A 426 0.88 -11.59 -19.24
N VAL A 427 0.33 -11.81 -18.06
CA VAL A 427 -1.11 -11.89 -17.84
C VAL A 427 -1.71 -10.49 -18.03
N LEU A 428 -2.65 -10.37 -18.96
CA LEU A 428 -3.40 -9.14 -19.19
C LEU A 428 -4.57 -9.06 -18.23
N ALA A 429 -5.39 -10.12 -18.15
CA ALA A 429 -6.61 -10.16 -17.36
C ALA A 429 -6.94 -11.59 -16.92
N THR A 430 -7.69 -11.68 -15.82
CA THR A 430 -8.31 -12.91 -15.34
C THR A 430 -9.81 -12.68 -15.19
N ARG A 431 -10.60 -13.59 -15.77
CA ARG A 431 -12.06 -13.59 -15.63
C ARG A 431 -12.52 -14.95 -15.16
N THR A 432 -13.58 -14.95 -14.37
CA THR A 432 -14.22 -16.20 -13.93
C THR A 432 -15.73 -16.14 -14.14
N GLY A 433 -16.31 -17.26 -14.42
CA GLY A 433 -17.75 -17.35 -14.66
C GLY A 433 -18.29 -18.78 -14.51
N MET A 434 -19.51 -18.96 -14.92
CA MET A 434 -20.14 -20.27 -15.01
C MET A 434 -19.40 -21.12 -16.07
N GLY A 435 -19.11 -22.37 -15.73
CA GLY A 435 -18.44 -23.33 -16.62
C GLY A 435 -19.35 -24.50 -16.99
N GLY A 436 -18.78 -25.48 -17.67
CA GLY A 436 -19.47 -26.70 -18.09
C GLY A 436 -20.16 -26.61 -19.45
N PHE A 437 -20.39 -25.40 -19.95
CA PHE A 437 -21.00 -25.17 -21.26
C PHE A 437 -20.28 -24.10 -22.07
N PRO A 438 -20.30 -24.20 -23.39
CA PRO A 438 -19.96 -23.06 -24.24
C PRO A 438 -20.98 -21.93 -24.01
N GLU A 439 -20.53 -20.71 -24.22
CA GLU A 439 -21.42 -19.56 -24.18
C GLU A 439 -22.46 -19.65 -25.33
N GLY A 440 -23.73 -19.45 -25.01
CA GLY A 440 -24.83 -19.53 -25.97
C GLY A 440 -25.46 -20.93 -26.05
N TRP A 441 -26.58 -21.04 -25.37
CA TRP A 441 -27.41 -22.22 -25.35
C TRP A 441 -28.27 -22.31 -26.61
N ALA A 442 -28.26 -23.47 -27.23
CA ALA A 442 -29.24 -23.74 -28.27
C ALA A 442 -30.58 -24.13 -27.64
N PRO A 443 -31.72 -23.81 -28.28
CA PRO A 443 -33.04 -24.25 -27.81
C PRO A 443 -33.08 -25.76 -27.66
N GLY A 444 -33.49 -26.24 -26.47
CA GLY A 444 -33.58 -27.67 -26.14
C GLY A 444 -32.34 -28.30 -25.50
N GLU A 445 -31.25 -27.54 -25.34
CA GLU A 445 -30.10 -28.00 -24.54
C GLU A 445 -30.44 -27.99 -23.03
N HIS A 446 -29.86 -28.93 -22.30
CA HIS A 446 -30.01 -29.06 -20.87
C HIS A 446 -28.77 -28.66 -20.14
N TYR A 447 -28.92 -28.20 -18.88
CA TYR A 447 -27.80 -27.94 -18.01
C TYR A 447 -26.92 -29.19 -17.86
N PRO A 448 -25.58 -29.01 -17.78
CA PRO A 448 -24.70 -30.13 -17.51
C PRO A 448 -25.02 -30.72 -16.13
N ASP A 449 -24.88 -32.06 -16.02
CA ASP A 449 -25.13 -32.80 -14.78
C ASP A 449 -24.18 -32.39 -13.64
N LYS A 450 -23.04 -31.79 -14.00
CA LYS A 450 -22.00 -31.37 -13.06
C LYS A 450 -21.73 -29.90 -13.17
N TRP A 451 -21.82 -29.19 -12.06
CA TRP A 451 -21.44 -27.80 -11.95
C TRP A 451 -19.93 -27.62 -12.11
N ALA A 452 -19.52 -26.57 -12.80
CA ALA A 452 -18.14 -26.18 -13.00
C ALA A 452 -17.95 -24.66 -12.93
N ARG A 453 -16.73 -24.22 -12.66
CA ARG A 453 -16.32 -22.81 -12.72
C ARG A 453 -15.35 -22.61 -13.87
N ARG A 454 -15.68 -21.70 -14.78
CA ARG A 454 -14.83 -21.31 -15.91
C ARG A 454 -13.83 -20.25 -15.51
N PHE A 455 -12.60 -20.42 -15.98
CA PHE A 455 -11.51 -19.47 -15.88
C PHE A 455 -11.06 -19.06 -17.28
N ALA A 456 -10.88 -17.76 -17.48
CA ALA A 456 -10.33 -17.19 -18.70
C ALA A 456 -9.13 -16.31 -18.33
N ILE A 457 -7.95 -16.71 -18.73
CA ILE A 457 -6.70 -16.01 -18.47
C ILE A 457 -6.13 -15.52 -19.79
N ASP A 458 -5.97 -14.21 -19.94
CA ASP A 458 -5.47 -13.55 -21.14
C ASP A 458 -3.98 -13.27 -21.00
N PHE A 459 -3.19 -13.70 -21.98
CA PHE A 459 -1.75 -13.48 -22.07
C PHE A 459 -1.41 -12.63 -23.30
N VAL A 460 -0.49 -11.67 -23.11
CA VAL A 460 -0.03 -10.76 -24.16
C VAL A 460 1.48 -10.57 -24.14
N GLY A 461 2.04 -10.20 -25.28
CA GLY A 461 3.45 -9.86 -25.42
C GLY A 461 4.37 -11.09 -25.47
N GLY A 462 5.67 -10.88 -25.15
CA GLY A 462 6.68 -11.92 -25.30
C GLY A 462 6.74 -12.47 -26.73
N ASP A 463 7.12 -13.72 -26.86
CA ASP A 463 7.25 -14.43 -28.14
C ASP A 463 6.01 -15.25 -28.55
N LEU A 464 4.80 -14.88 -28.04
CA LEU A 464 3.58 -15.67 -28.29
C LEU A 464 3.30 -15.90 -29.78
N LYS A 465 3.46 -14.88 -30.63
CA LYS A 465 3.28 -15.02 -32.07
C LYS A 465 4.25 -16.00 -32.70
N ALA A 466 5.51 -15.96 -32.32
CA ALA A 466 6.53 -16.87 -32.81
C ALA A 466 6.38 -18.29 -32.24
N ALA A 467 5.81 -18.42 -31.06
CA ALA A 467 5.54 -19.69 -30.38
C ALA A 467 4.31 -20.41 -30.96
N ALA A 468 3.29 -19.68 -31.39
CA ALA A 468 2.01 -20.24 -31.85
C ALA A 468 2.15 -21.32 -32.93
N PRO A 469 2.92 -21.15 -34.02
CA PRO A 469 3.12 -22.21 -35.02
C PRO A 469 3.87 -23.44 -34.51
N ARG A 470 4.61 -23.30 -33.39
CA ARG A 470 5.39 -24.38 -32.75
C ARG A 470 4.61 -25.12 -31.67
N GLY A 471 3.43 -24.64 -31.35
CA GLY A 471 2.56 -25.15 -30.29
C GLY A 471 2.77 -24.47 -28.95
N ILE A 472 1.76 -23.72 -28.53
CA ILE A 472 1.68 -23.17 -27.16
C ILE A 472 0.99 -24.22 -26.30
N GLU A 473 1.54 -24.51 -25.13
CA GLU A 473 0.99 -25.48 -24.19
C GLU A 473 0.74 -24.80 -22.83
N PRO A 474 -0.50 -24.78 -22.33
CA PRO A 474 -0.79 -24.32 -20.96
C PRO A 474 -0.46 -25.43 -19.97
N VAL A 475 0.37 -25.11 -18.99
CA VAL A 475 0.70 -26.00 -17.88
C VAL A 475 -0.13 -25.57 -16.68
N ILE A 476 -1.16 -26.38 -16.35
CA ILE A 476 -2.10 -26.10 -15.26
C ILE A 476 -1.83 -27.06 -14.11
N THR A 477 -1.71 -26.53 -12.90
CA THR A 477 -1.60 -27.30 -11.65
C THR A 477 -2.66 -26.80 -10.68
N LEU A 478 -3.38 -27.73 -10.07
CA LEU A 478 -4.45 -27.48 -9.11
C LEU A 478 -4.19 -28.22 -7.81
N SER A 479 -4.47 -27.61 -6.66
CA SER A 479 -4.40 -28.30 -5.36
C SER A 479 -5.56 -29.29 -5.17
N SER A 480 -6.71 -29.05 -5.81
CA SER A 480 -7.88 -29.95 -5.81
C SER A 480 -8.76 -29.69 -7.03
N GLY A 481 -9.61 -30.67 -7.36
CA GLY A 481 -10.47 -30.62 -8.54
C GLY A 481 -9.73 -31.01 -9.83
N GLU A 482 -10.42 -30.88 -10.95
CA GLU A 482 -9.92 -31.22 -12.28
C GLU A 482 -10.12 -30.06 -13.25
N ALA A 483 -9.11 -29.77 -14.07
CA ALA A 483 -9.24 -28.86 -15.21
C ALA A 483 -9.66 -29.64 -16.45
N LYS A 484 -10.75 -29.22 -17.07
CA LYS A 484 -11.28 -29.81 -18.32
C LYS A 484 -11.59 -28.69 -19.32
N GLN A 485 -11.90 -29.08 -20.55
CA GLN A 485 -12.25 -28.15 -21.62
C GLN A 485 -11.21 -27.04 -21.77
N ILE A 486 -9.93 -27.46 -21.84
CA ILE A 486 -8.81 -26.54 -21.96
C ILE A 486 -8.72 -26.08 -23.40
N GLU A 487 -8.84 -24.80 -23.64
CA GLU A 487 -8.76 -24.18 -24.96
C GLU A 487 -7.71 -23.07 -25.00
N ILE A 488 -7.07 -22.89 -26.11
CA ILE A 488 -6.10 -21.84 -26.40
C ILE A 488 -6.62 -21.05 -27.59
N LEU A 489 -7.07 -19.84 -27.37
CA LEU A 489 -7.73 -19.02 -28.38
C LEU A 489 -6.92 -17.74 -28.62
N TYR A 490 -6.59 -17.50 -29.90
CA TYR A 490 -6.07 -16.21 -30.29
C TYR A 490 -7.19 -15.15 -30.20
N VAL A 491 -6.89 -14.00 -29.59
CA VAL A 491 -7.84 -12.90 -29.42
C VAL A 491 -7.27 -11.66 -30.09
N GLU A 492 -7.78 -11.37 -31.27
CA GLU A 492 -7.33 -10.29 -32.14
C GLU A 492 -7.35 -8.90 -31.46
N PRO A 493 -8.40 -8.48 -30.71
CA PRO A 493 -8.46 -7.14 -30.13
C PRO A 493 -7.29 -6.75 -29.21
N PHE A 494 -6.65 -7.70 -28.58
CA PHE A 494 -5.46 -7.42 -27.73
C PHE A 494 -4.20 -8.14 -28.21
N ASP A 495 -4.25 -8.76 -29.41
CA ASP A 495 -3.12 -9.45 -30.04
C ASP A 495 -2.42 -10.43 -29.08
N GLY A 496 -3.21 -11.32 -28.50
CA GLY A 496 -2.76 -12.25 -27.47
C GLY A 496 -3.53 -13.57 -27.47
N TYR A 497 -3.33 -14.34 -26.43
CA TYR A 497 -3.98 -15.65 -26.29
C TYR A 497 -4.77 -15.74 -25.01
N ARG A 498 -6.00 -16.24 -25.12
CA ARG A 498 -6.87 -16.60 -24.01
C ARG A 498 -6.75 -18.08 -23.73
N ILE A 499 -6.44 -18.42 -22.49
CA ILE A 499 -6.53 -19.78 -21.99
C ILE A 499 -7.84 -19.92 -21.25
N LEU A 500 -8.70 -20.81 -21.74
CA LEU A 500 -9.93 -21.22 -21.08
C LEU A 500 -9.72 -22.57 -20.44
N PHE A 501 -10.27 -22.76 -19.25
CA PHE A 501 -10.48 -24.09 -18.66
C PHE A 501 -11.64 -24.04 -17.68
N ASP A 502 -12.30 -25.19 -17.54
CA ASP A 502 -13.35 -25.39 -16.54
C ASP A 502 -12.79 -26.20 -15.38
N TRP A 503 -12.89 -25.64 -14.17
CA TRP A 503 -12.59 -26.36 -12.93
C TRP A 503 -13.82 -27.12 -12.44
N TYR A 504 -13.65 -28.43 -12.28
CA TYR A 504 -14.66 -29.34 -11.73
C TYR A 504 -14.28 -29.76 -10.31
N PRO A 505 -15.18 -29.65 -9.32
CA PRO A 505 -14.93 -30.15 -7.98
C PRO A 505 -14.88 -31.69 -7.98
N THR A 506 -13.94 -32.25 -7.23
CA THR A 506 -13.83 -33.72 -6.98
C THR A 506 -14.27 -34.06 -5.56
N SER A 507 -14.68 -33.07 -4.75
CA SER A 507 -15.18 -33.23 -3.40
C SER A 507 -16.14 -32.10 -3.02
N ASP A 508 -16.80 -32.25 -1.86
CA ASP A 508 -17.67 -31.22 -1.30
C ASP A 508 -16.94 -30.15 -0.50
N SER A 509 -15.58 -30.18 -0.43
CA SER A 509 -14.80 -29.19 0.28
C SER A 509 -15.06 -27.78 -0.26
N THR A 510 -15.05 -26.82 0.65
CA THR A 510 -15.06 -25.37 0.38
C THR A 510 -13.69 -24.73 0.66
N ASP A 511 -12.69 -25.55 0.92
CA ASP A 511 -11.33 -25.06 1.14
C ASP A 511 -10.80 -24.34 -0.12
N PRO A 512 -9.95 -23.34 0.05
CA PRO A 512 -9.34 -22.65 -1.09
C PRO A 512 -8.61 -23.61 -2.02
N VAL A 513 -8.80 -23.41 -3.32
CA VAL A 513 -8.10 -24.16 -4.36
C VAL A 513 -6.96 -23.28 -4.89
N GLU A 514 -5.74 -23.74 -4.68
CA GLU A 514 -4.56 -23.11 -5.27
C GLU A 514 -4.42 -23.54 -6.73
N MET A 515 -4.31 -22.55 -7.60
CA MET A 515 -4.19 -22.73 -9.04
C MET A 515 -2.91 -22.09 -9.55
N ARG A 516 -2.18 -22.80 -10.40
CA ARG A 516 -0.99 -22.32 -11.09
C ARG A 516 -1.11 -22.59 -12.57
N LEU A 517 -0.82 -21.57 -13.39
CA LEU A 517 -0.80 -21.68 -14.85
C LEU A 517 0.36 -20.88 -15.42
N PHE A 518 1.06 -21.45 -16.38
CA PHE A 518 1.98 -20.75 -17.25
C PHE A 518 1.98 -21.38 -18.66
N LEU A 519 2.46 -20.65 -19.63
CA LEU A 519 2.58 -21.10 -21.00
C LEU A 519 4.00 -21.60 -21.27
N ARG A 520 4.11 -22.71 -21.97
CA ARG A 520 5.38 -23.20 -22.50
C ARG A 520 5.30 -23.50 -24.00
N CYS A 521 6.45 -23.47 -24.63
CA CYS A 521 6.62 -23.91 -26.02
C CYS A 521 7.89 -24.75 -26.11
N GLN A 522 7.77 -25.95 -26.64
CA GLN A 522 8.91 -26.88 -26.78
C GLN A 522 9.67 -27.13 -25.48
N GLY A 523 8.97 -27.17 -24.35
CA GLY A 523 9.54 -27.39 -23.03
C GLY A 523 9.98 -26.14 -22.26
N GLU A 524 10.15 -24.99 -22.93
CA GLU A 524 10.59 -23.74 -22.31
C GLU A 524 9.40 -22.86 -21.92
N ALA A 525 9.46 -22.23 -20.74
CA ALA A 525 8.46 -21.27 -20.30
C ALA A 525 8.51 -20.00 -21.16
N ILE A 526 7.35 -19.58 -21.68
CA ILE A 526 7.19 -18.40 -22.53
C ILE A 526 6.28 -17.34 -21.93
N SER A 527 5.81 -17.53 -20.70
CA SER A 527 4.99 -16.56 -19.97
C SER A 527 5.44 -16.44 -18.53
N GLU A 528 5.03 -15.35 -17.86
CA GLU A 528 5.00 -15.32 -16.39
C GLU A 528 4.04 -16.39 -15.84
N THR A 529 4.20 -16.70 -14.56
CA THR A 529 3.33 -17.66 -13.85
C THR A 529 2.12 -16.93 -13.29
N TRP A 530 0.93 -17.35 -13.67
CA TRP A 530 -0.32 -16.96 -13.04
C TRP A 530 -0.57 -17.83 -11.82
N LEU A 531 -0.78 -17.24 -10.64
CA LEU A 531 -1.23 -17.89 -9.42
C LEU A 531 -2.60 -17.35 -9.05
N TYR A 532 -3.49 -18.23 -8.61
CA TYR A 532 -4.82 -17.83 -8.19
C TYR A 532 -5.31 -18.69 -7.04
N GLN A 533 -6.03 -18.09 -6.10
CA GLN A 533 -6.69 -18.78 -5.01
C GLN A 533 -8.20 -18.68 -5.25
N TYR A 534 -8.82 -19.81 -5.56
CA TYR A 534 -10.25 -19.89 -5.81
C TYR A 534 -11.00 -20.42 -4.58
N PHE A 535 -12.14 -19.83 -4.25
CA PHE A 535 -12.99 -20.21 -3.12
C PHE A 535 -14.26 -20.88 -3.63
N PRO A 536 -14.33 -22.23 -3.64
CA PRO A 536 -15.50 -22.94 -4.12
C PRO A 536 -16.73 -22.65 -3.23
N PRO A 537 -17.91 -22.45 -3.81
CA PRO A 537 -19.13 -22.33 -3.03
C PRO A 537 -19.48 -23.65 -2.32
N ALA A 538 -20.34 -23.58 -1.32
CA ALA A 538 -20.87 -24.76 -0.66
C ALA A 538 -21.63 -25.64 -1.66
N PRO A 539 -21.68 -26.98 -1.46
CA PRO A 539 -22.29 -27.91 -2.41
C PRO A 539 -23.75 -27.58 -2.80
N ASP A 540 -24.54 -27.10 -1.85
CA ASP A 540 -25.93 -26.65 -2.06
C ASP A 540 -26.05 -25.42 -2.96
N LYS A 541 -24.95 -24.70 -3.18
CA LYS A 541 -24.84 -23.53 -4.07
C LYS A 541 -24.12 -23.84 -5.38
N ARG A 542 -23.69 -25.10 -5.58
CA ARG A 542 -23.04 -25.55 -6.81
C ARG A 542 -24.09 -25.96 -7.85
N ASN A 543 -24.91 -25.01 -8.23
CA ASN A 543 -25.96 -25.22 -9.23
C ASN A 543 -25.94 -24.02 -10.20
N TYR A 544 -26.46 -24.25 -11.38
CA TYR A 544 -26.70 -23.19 -12.34
C TYR A 544 -27.95 -22.42 -11.89
N ILE A 545 -27.77 -21.11 -11.65
CA ILE A 545 -28.89 -20.24 -11.30
C ILE A 545 -29.60 -19.87 -12.61
N ASP A 546 -30.48 -20.72 -13.06
CA ASP A 546 -31.50 -20.38 -14.03
C ASP A 546 -32.84 -20.95 -13.56
N ASP A 547 -33.58 -20.10 -12.88
CA ASP A 547 -34.97 -20.38 -12.50
C ASP A 547 -35.94 -20.05 -13.65
N ARG A 548 -35.41 -19.58 -14.80
CA ARG A 548 -36.18 -19.47 -16.02
C ARG A 548 -36.39 -20.83 -16.63
N ILE A 549 -37.02 -21.70 -15.89
CA ILE A 549 -37.60 -22.89 -16.47
C ILE A 549 -38.63 -22.36 -17.46
N MET A 550 -38.30 -22.42 -18.72
CA MET A 550 -39.29 -22.23 -19.76
C MET A 550 -40.28 -23.40 -19.62
N LYS A 551 -41.32 -23.16 -18.84
CA LYS A 551 -42.46 -24.07 -18.73
C LYS A 551 -43.24 -24.03 -20.03
#